data_79f3be0001d4bbd795f5d633198a7482
#
_entry.id   79f3be0001d4bbd795f5d633198a7482
#
_cell.length_a   1.000
_cell.length_b   1.000
_cell.length_c   1.000
_cell.angle_alpha   90.00
_cell.angle_beta   90.00
_cell.angle_gamma   90.00
#
_symmetry.space_group_name_H-M   'P 1'
#
loop_
_entity.id
_entity.type
_entity.pdbx_description
1 polymer ?
#
loop_
_entity_poly.entity_id
_entity_poly.type
_entity_poly.pdbx_seq_one_letter_code
_entity_poly.pdbx_strand_id
1 'polypeptide(L)'
;MKHLLLIFFVLLCAATACLGETWSLVVCHSNDVHGGVDSSEATFMNPEFPPQLGGGASAATLISYMRHYCHTKGDGFLLLDTGDIFQGTLVGTKTKGDAVVRYMNEVGYDAWVLGNHEFDVGRAVPEKLMTEADFSVLSANIYDTTGGVYTHFAKPYLIKDYGKLKIGVVGITTAGTVREAFKENIKNLYFAPEVTTLAAYRDTLRALGCDIVIAATHLGLPFDRWEAYDDVEKREKEGWKSDYAKNTMELVRRVPGIDILFAGDIHVGYQEPWVDPVNHTPCFQGYGRGTNLLAVEFEFDLTTRKLIGWKNFQDEGTLITLMSDRFPRDRSVAQSIDTVAGRVEKGFNDKIGESVIPITRTGEGESLMGNLICDAMLWKMKGDVAITNKGGVRTDIHAGTITPHDVFDVLPFDNTLGTVEVTGAFVKDLLEAKVIYGGSGLYVSGMRVKVDRSRPAGQRVISLEIFGKPVVADSSYRLVTTDYLLEGNSGMEKLASLRSQAAIESGVYMRDAVLEYIKEHSPIEPKLDGRWQTLDAKP
;
A
#
# COMPACT_ATOMS: atom_id res chain seq x y z
N MET A 1 -27.47 44.15 -47.26
CA MET A 1 -27.45 42.72 -46.97
C MET A 1 -26.16 42.03 -47.39
N LYS A 2 -25.55 42.29 -48.56
CA LYS A 2 -24.29 41.60 -48.97
C LYS A 2 -23.06 41.91 -48.05
N HIS A 3 -22.97 43.12 -47.52
CA HIS A 3 -21.86 43.50 -46.61
C HIS A 3 -22.03 42.99 -45.19
N LEU A 4 -23.27 42.76 -44.74
CA LEU A 4 -23.54 42.16 -43.43
C LEU A 4 -23.20 40.66 -43.40
N LEU A 5 -23.41 39.95 -44.53
CA LEU A 5 -23.05 38.54 -44.68
C LEU A 5 -21.52 38.32 -44.69
N LEU A 6 -20.77 39.27 -45.30
CA LEU A 6 -19.31 39.17 -45.36
C LEU A 6 -18.66 39.38 -43.97
N ILE A 7 -19.21 40.31 -43.16
CA ILE A 7 -18.74 40.57 -41.80
C ILE A 7 -19.06 39.36 -40.87
N PHE A 8 -20.23 38.72 -41.08
CA PHE A 8 -20.59 37.50 -40.31
C PHE A 8 -19.70 36.30 -40.69
N PHE A 9 -19.29 36.19 -41.98
CA PHE A 9 -18.40 35.13 -42.42
C PHE A 9 -16.95 35.36 -41.97
N VAL A 10 -16.47 36.59 -41.88
CA VAL A 10 -15.16 36.96 -41.36
C VAL A 10 -15.12 36.79 -39.83
N LEU A 11 -16.21 37.10 -39.11
CA LEU A 11 -16.34 36.83 -37.68
C LEU A 11 -16.49 35.34 -37.37
N LEU A 12 -17.12 34.53 -38.25
CA LEU A 12 -17.23 33.09 -38.09
C LEU A 12 -15.88 32.39 -38.40
N CYS A 13 -15.07 32.91 -39.33
CA CYS A 13 -13.71 32.42 -39.57
C CYS A 13 -12.70 32.88 -38.50
N ALA A 14 -12.95 34.01 -37.80
CA ALA A 14 -12.12 34.45 -36.69
C ALA A 14 -12.46 33.71 -35.37
N ALA A 15 -13.61 33.00 -35.31
CA ALA A 15 -14.01 32.15 -34.19
C ALA A 15 -13.59 30.67 -34.36
N THR A 16 -12.88 30.32 -35.43
CA THR A 16 -11.97 29.15 -35.36
C THR A 16 -10.79 29.57 -34.47
N ALA A 17 -11.07 29.65 -33.18
CA ALA A 17 -10.04 29.76 -32.17
C ALA A 17 -8.92 28.81 -32.57
N CYS A 18 -7.69 29.29 -32.61
CA CYS A 18 -6.51 28.46 -32.58
C CYS A 18 -6.71 27.41 -31.45
N LEU A 19 -7.25 26.26 -31.82
CA LEU A 19 -7.01 25.07 -31.00
C LEU A 19 -5.50 24.90 -31.10
N GLY A 20 -4.79 25.26 -30.05
CA GLY A 20 -3.35 25.05 -29.96
C GLY A 20 -3.04 23.58 -30.32
N GLU A 21 -1.87 23.33 -30.89
CA GLU A 21 -1.44 21.97 -31.14
C GLU A 21 -1.42 21.24 -29.77
N THR A 22 -2.17 20.13 -29.68
CA THR A 22 -2.20 19.30 -28.46
C THR A 22 -1.34 18.05 -28.62
N TRP A 23 -0.89 17.50 -27.52
CA TRP A 23 -0.15 16.26 -27.46
C TRP A 23 -0.58 15.48 -26.23
N SER A 24 -0.64 14.15 -26.36
CA SER A 24 -1.06 13.28 -25.25
C SER A 24 0.09 12.47 -24.67
N LEU A 25 -0.01 12.20 -23.38
CA LEU A 25 0.81 11.24 -22.65
C LEU A 25 -0.09 10.23 -21.98
N VAL A 26 0.06 8.96 -22.31
CA VAL A 26 -0.55 7.89 -21.53
C VAL A 26 0.39 7.54 -20.40
N VAL A 27 -0.09 7.66 -19.17
CA VAL A 27 0.60 7.14 -17.99
C VAL A 27 -0.09 5.87 -17.55
N CYS A 28 0.67 4.78 -17.54
CA CYS A 28 0.29 3.52 -16.94
C CYS A 28 0.97 3.39 -15.58
N HIS A 29 0.21 3.02 -14.56
CA HIS A 29 0.68 3.04 -13.19
C HIS A 29 0.27 1.78 -12.43
N SER A 30 1.20 1.23 -11.66
CA SER A 30 0.97 0.21 -10.62
C SER A 30 1.43 0.74 -9.27
N ASN A 31 0.89 0.19 -8.20
CA ASN A 31 1.30 0.44 -6.83
C ASN A 31 1.01 -0.80 -5.98
N ASP A 32 1.75 -0.96 -4.90
CA ASP A 32 1.48 -2.00 -3.90
C ASP A 32 1.32 -3.40 -4.53
N VAL A 33 2.19 -3.72 -5.50
CA VAL A 33 2.13 -4.99 -6.24
C VAL A 33 2.32 -6.17 -5.30
N HIS A 34 3.12 -6.02 -4.23
CA HIS A 34 3.30 -7.02 -3.18
C HIS A 34 3.60 -8.43 -3.70
N GLY A 35 4.37 -8.52 -4.78
CA GLY A 35 4.71 -9.77 -5.43
C GLY A 35 3.61 -10.39 -6.31
N GLY A 36 2.48 -9.72 -6.49
CA GLY A 36 1.32 -10.17 -7.26
C GLY A 36 1.56 -10.16 -8.78
N VAL A 37 2.63 -10.81 -9.24
CA VAL A 37 2.97 -10.96 -10.66
C VAL A 37 2.51 -12.27 -11.25
N ASP A 38 2.22 -13.29 -10.45
CA ASP A 38 1.63 -14.56 -10.86
C ASP A 38 0.14 -14.45 -11.13
N SER A 39 -0.43 -15.49 -11.72
CA SER A 39 -1.89 -15.56 -11.94
C SER A 39 -2.60 -15.92 -10.64
N SER A 40 -3.77 -15.35 -10.42
CA SER A 40 -4.57 -15.58 -9.23
C SER A 40 -6.07 -15.60 -9.54
N GLU A 41 -6.88 -16.00 -8.58
CA GLU A 41 -8.33 -15.98 -8.67
C GLU A 41 -8.91 -14.68 -8.12
N ALA A 42 -9.80 -14.02 -8.88
CA ALA A 42 -10.48 -12.80 -8.45
C ALA A 42 -11.69 -13.13 -7.54
N THR A 43 -11.42 -13.73 -6.39
CA THR A 43 -12.45 -14.15 -5.43
C THR A 43 -13.25 -12.97 -4.85
N PHE A 44 -12.66 -11.77 -4.85
CA PHE A 44 -13.34 -10.52 -4.48
C PHE A 44 -14.45 -10.12 -5.46
N MET A 45 -14.43 -10.62 -6.71
CA MET A 45 -15.48 -10.38 -7.71
C MET A 45 -16.60 -11.42 -7.61
N ASN A 46 -16.23 -12.68 -7.48
CA ASN A 46 -17.17 -13.78 -7.31
C ASN A 46 -16.48 -14.91 -6.51
N PRO A 47 -16.80 -15.09 -5.24
CA PRO A 47 -16.14 -16.10 -4.41
C PRO A 47 -16.52 -17.55 -4.78
N GLU A 48 -17.66 -17.78 -5.44
CA GLU A 48 -18.09 -19.15 -5.82
C GLU A 48 -17.54 -19.57 -7.19
N PHE A 49 -17.36 -18.62 -8.10
CA PHE A 49 -16.84 -18.84 -9.46
C PHE A 49 -15.88 -17.70 -9.82
N PRO A 50 -14.70 -17.65 -9.20
CA PRO A 50 -13.79 -16.53 -9.38
C PRO A 50 -13.22 -16.51 -10.80
N PRO A 51 -13.30 -15.37 -11.48
CA PRO A 51 -12.58 -15.22 -12.75
C PRO A 51 -11.08 -15.21 -12.52
N GLN A 52 -10.32 -15.58 -13.56
CA GLN A 52 -8.87 -15.65 -13.48
C GLN A 52 -8.23 -14.30 -13.79
N LEU A 53 -7.35 -13.86 -12.91
CA LEU A 53 -6.42 -12.74 -13.14
C LEU A 53 -5.12 -13.31 -13.72
N GLY A 54 -4.64 -12.68 -14.78
CA GLY A 54 -3.42 -13.12 -15.46
C GLY A 54 -2.13 -12.54 -14.87
N GLY A 55 -2.23 -11.72 -13.82
CA GLY A 55 -1.07 -11.10 -13.15
C GLY A 55 -0.21 -10.27 -14.09
N GLY A 56 1.09 -10.27 -13.85
CA GLY A 56 2.08 -9.55 -14.66
C GLY A 56 2.09 -9.93 -16.14
N ALA A 57 1.75 -11.17 -16.48
CA ALA A 57 1.70 -11.60 -17.88
C ALA A 57 0.52 -10.99 -18.65
N SER A 58 -0.64 -10.78 -18.02
CA SER A 58 -1.75 -10.04 -18.60
C SER A 58 -1.49 -8.52 -18.60
N ALA A 59 -0.82 -8.02 -17.57
CA ALA A 59 -0.33 -6.64 -17.54
C ALA A 59 0.61 -6.35 -18.71
N ALA A 60 1.53 -7.25 -19.03
CA ALA A 60 2.46 -7.12 -20.15
C ALA A 60 1.73 -6.97 -21.49
N THR A 61 0.66 -7.74 -21.71
CA THR A 61 -0.19 -7.62 -22.92
C THR A 61 -0.84 -6.24 -23.00
N LEU A 62 -1.42 -5.76 -21.90
CA LEU A 62 -2.05 -4.44 -21.85
C LEU A 62 -1.03 -3.30 -22.02
N ILE A 63 0.12 -3.38 -21.35
CA ILE A 63 1.22 -2.41 -21.46
C ILE A 63 1.74 -2.34 -22.90
N SER A 64 1.94 -3.49 -23.53
CA SER A 64 2.38 -3.56 -24.94
C SER A 64 1.35 -2.91 -25.87
N TYR A 65 0.06 -3.14 -25.65
CA TYR A 65 -1.01 -2.51 -26.41
C TYR A 65 -0.99 -0.98 -26.24
N MET A 66 -0.91 -0.47 -25.01
CA MET A 66 -0.86 0.97 -24.74
C MET A 66 0.37 1.63 -25.38
N ARG A 67 1.53 0.99 -25.29
CA ARG A 67 2.77 1.49 -25.89
C ARG A 67 2.66 1.57 -27.42
N HIS A 68 2.09 0.53 -28.05
CA HIS A 68 1.83 0.53 -29.48
C HIS A 68 0.82 1.61 -29.90
N TYR A 69 -0.26 1.78 -29.14
CA TYR A 69 -1.26 2.82 -29.36
C TYR A 69 -0.62 4.22 -29.34
N CYS A 70 0.18 4.54 -28.33
CA CYS A 70 0.88 5.82 -28.25
C CYS A 70 1.85 6.02 -29.41
N HIS A 71 2.65 5.00 -29.73
CA HIS A 71 3.60 5.05 -30.85
C HIS A 71 2.89 5.37 -32.18
N THR A 72 1.74 4.75 -32.47
CA THR A 72 1.00 4.97 -33.73
C THR A 72 0.41 6.36 -33.84
N LYS A 73 0.14 7.03 -32.70
CA LYS A 73 -0.39 8.40 -32.64
C LYS A 73 0.69 9.47 -32.56
N GLY A 74 1.92 9.10 -32.28
CA GLY A 74 2.99 10.06 -31.96
C GLY A 74 2.85 10.66 -30.56
N ASP A 75 2.14 9.96 -29.66
CA ASP A 75 1.92 10.31 -28.27
C ASP A 75 3.01 9.72 -27.36
N GLY A 76 3.11 10.23 -26.14
CA GLY A 76 4.03 9.73 -25.12
C GLY A 76 3.43 8.54 -24.36
N PHE A 77 4.33 7.69 -23.83
CA PHE A 77 3.99 6.62 -22.91
C PHE A 77 4.95 6.64 -21.72
N LEU A 78 4.40 6.49 -20.51
CA LEU A 78 5.16 6.46 -19.27
C LEU A 78 4.60 5.33 -18.37
N LEU A 79 5.48 4.45 -17.88
CA LEU A 79 5.11 3.33 -17.01
C LEU A 79 5.80 3.48 -15.66
N LEU A 80 5.00 3.70 -14.60
CA LEU A 80 5.47 3.98 -13.25
C LEU A 80 4.95 2.93 -12.25
N ASP A 81 5.74 2.71 -11.19
CA ASP A 81 5.31 2.04 -9.97
C ASP A 81 5.58 2.93 -8.75
N THR A 82 4.67 2.96 -7.79
CA THR A 82 4.81 3.78 -6.59
C THR A 82 5.05 2.99 -5.31
N GLY A 83 5.74 1.85 -5.41
CA GLY A 83 6.34 1.17 -4.26
C GLY A 83 5.59 -0.04 -3.73
N ASP A 84 6.20 -0.69 -2.76
CA ASP A 84 5.76 -1.94 -2.15
C ASP A 84 5.64 -3.07 -3.18
N ILE A 85 6.73 -3.30 -3.92
CA ILE A 85 6.67 -4.21 -5.08
C ILE A 85 6.67 -5.68 -4.69
N PHE A 86 7.25 -6.13 -3.57
CA PHE A 86 7.53 -7.56 -3.42
C PHE A 86 7.00 -8.25 -2.16
N GLN A 87 7.00 -7.60 -1.00
CA GLN A 87 6.62 -8.25 0.26
C GLN A 87 5.11 -8.45 0.32
N GLY A 88 4.64 -9.71 0.26
CA GLY A 88 3.19 -9.99 0.30
C GLY A 88 2.82 -11.37 -0.25
N THR A 89 3.12 -11.68 -1.53
CA THR A 89 2.90 -13.02 -2.05
C THR A 89 4.09 -13.95 -1.80
N LEU A 90 3.86 -15.25 -1.97
CA LEU A 90 4.91 -16.26 -1.84
C LEU A 90 6.04 -16.01 -2.84
N VAL A 91 5.71 -15.71 -4.11
CA VAL A 91 6.69 -15.43 -5.16
C VAL A 91 7.52 -14.20 -4.81
N GLY A 92 6.88 -13.08 -4.48
CA GLY A 92 7.57 -11.84 -4.13
C GLY A 92 8.50 -12.00 -2.93
N THR A 93 7.95 -12.51 -1.82
CA THR A 93 8.68 -12.64 -0.54
C THR A 93 9.83 -13.64 -0.61
N LYS A 94 9.61 -14.84 -1.17
CA LYS A 94 10.67 -15.87 -1.26
C LYS A 94 11.80 -15.52 -2.21
N THR A 95 11.52 -14.70 -3.22
CA THR A 95 12.55 -14.17 -4.12
C THR A 95 13.13 -12.83 -3.65
N LYS A 96 12.62 -12.26 -2.55
CA LYS A 96 12.99 -10.92 -2.04
C LYS A 96 12.94 -9.85 -3.14
N GLY A 97 11.93 -9.91 -3.99
CA GLY A 97 11.71 -8.98 -5.08
C GLY A 97 12.39 -9.28 -6.41
N ASP A 98 13.34 -10.21 -6.49
CA ASP A 98 14.06 -10.53 -7.74
C ASP A 98 13.10 -10.88 -8.89
N ALA A 99 12.06 -11.66 -8.61
CA ALA A 99 11.08 -12.05 -9.64
C ALA A 99 10.31 -10.83 -10.15
N VAL A 100 9.96 -9.90 -9.26
CA VAL A 100 9.20 -8.69 -9.62
C VAL A 100 10.07 -7.73 -10.42
N VAL A 101 11.31 -7.48 -10.00
CA VAL A 101 12.22 -6.59 -10.75
C VAL A 101 12.53 -7.15 -12.14
N ARG A 102 12.71 -8.48 -12.28
CA ARG A 102 12.85 -9.12 -13.60
C ARG A 102 11.63 -8.93 -14.49
N TYR A 103 10.44 -9.10 -13.92
CA TYR A 103 9.19 -8.80 -14.62
C TYR A 103 9.15 -7.33 -15.04
N MET A 104 9.47 -6.40 -14.17
CA MET A 104 9.47 -4.96 -14.46
C MET A 104 10.49 -4.60 -15.56
N ASN A 105 11.67 -5.23 -15.56
CA ASN A 105 12.67 -5.09 -16.63
C ASN A 105 12.11 -5.62 -17.97
N GLU A 106 11.50 -6.82 -17.97
CA GLU A 106 10.98 -7.47 -19.18
C GLU A 106 9.85 -6.65 -19.83
N VAL A 107 8.94 -6.05 -19.03
CA VAL A 107 7.86 -5.20 -19.56
C VAL A 107 8.28 -3.74 -19.77
N GLY A 108 9.45 -3.33 -19.30
CA GLY A 108 10.07 -2.04 -19.54
C GLY A 108 9.44 -0.90 -18.74
N TYR A 109 9.45 -1.00 -17.41
CA TYR A 109 9.12 0.12 -16.54
C TYR A 109 10.07 1.29 -16.77
N ASP A 110 9.59 2.52 -16.53
CA ASP A 110 10.40 3.74 -16.60
C ASP A 110 10.93 4.14 -15.23
N ALA A 111 10.11 3.95 -14.21
CA ALA A 111 10.51 4.21 -12.82
C ALA A 111 9.71 3.38 -11.82
N TRP A 112 10.36 3.13 -10.68
CA TRP A 112 9.80 2.57 -9.45
C TRP A 112 10.17 3.49 -8.28
N VAL A 113 9.20 3.86 -7.45
CA VAL A 113 9.41 4.61 -6.21
C VAL A 113 9.51 3.62 -5.05
N LEU A 114 10.46 3.82 -4.14
CA LEU A 114 10.57 2.97 -2.96
C LEU A 114 9.37 3.18 -2.01
N GLY A 115 8.76 2.09 -1.56
CA GLY A 115 7.76 2.08 -0.49
C GLY A 115 8.36 1.77 0.88
N ASN A 116 7.53 1.50 1.88
CA ASN A 116 7.98 1.13 3.22
C ASN A 116 8.35 -0.36 3.31
N HIS A 117 7.65 -1.23 2.61
CA HIS A 117 7.90 -2.67 2.63
C HIS A 117 9.18 -3.08 1.89
N GLU A 118 9.81 -2.22 1.12
CA GLU A 118 11.14 -2.47 0.58
C GLU A 118 12.18 -2.68 1.67
N PHE A 119 11.94 -2.17 2.88
CA PHE A 119 12.87 -2.26 4.02
C PHE A 119 12.54 -3.39 5.01
N ASP A 120 11.51 -4.19 4.80
CA ASP A 120 11.07 -5.25 5.72
C ASP A 120 12.14 -6.30 6.03
N VAL A 121 12.99 -6.60 5.06
CA VAL A 121 14.05 -7.62 5.17
C VAL A 121 15.47 -7.02 5.17
N GLY A 122 15.57 -5.72 5.49
CA GLY A 122 16.83 -4.98 5.61
C GLY A 122 17.21 -4.20 4.35
N ARG A 123 17.97 -3.11 4.55
CA ARG A 123 18.36 -2.17 3.49
C ARG A 123 19.17 -2.80 2.35
N ALA A 124 19.84 -3.92 2.59
CA ALA A 124 20.61 -4.61 1.54
C ALA A 124 19.74 -5.16 0.41
N VAL A 125 18.45 -5.42 0.66
CA VAL A 125 17.54 -5.92 -0.37
C VAL A 125 17.19 -4.82 -1.38
N PRO A 126 16.63 -3.66 -1.00
CA PRO A 126 16.41 -2.60 -1.98
C PRO A 126 17.71 -2.13 -2.65
N GLU A 127 18.85 -2.09 -1.96
CA GLU A 127 20.14 -1.80 -2.58
C GLU A 127 20.48 -2.75 -3.72
N LYS A 128 20.29 -4.07 -3.51
CA LYS A 128 20.48 -5.08 -4.54
C LYS A 128 19.50 -4.90 -5.71
N LEU A 129 18.21 -4.77 -5.41
CA LEU A 129 17.15 -4.62 -6.42
C LEU A 129 17.37 -3.36 -7.28
N MET A 130 17.85 -2.26 -6.69
CA MET A 130 18.22 -1.05 -7.43
C MET A 130 19.35 -1.29 -8.44
N THR A 131 20.29 -2.21 -8.15
CA THR A 131 21.36 -2.56 -9.11
C THR A 131 20.90 -3.52 -10.21
N GLU A 132 19.82 -4.24 -10.00
CA GLU A 132 19.24 -5.19 -10.95
C GLU A 132 18.17 -4.55 -11.85
N ALA A 133 17.65 -3.38 -11.47
CA ALA A 133 16.66 -2.64 -12.24
C ALA A 133 17.30 -1.95 -13.45
N ASP A 134 16.77 -2.21 -14.65
CA ASP A 134 17.15 -1.54 -15.90
C ASP A 134 16.46 -0.18 -16.07
N PHE A 135 15.73 0.26 -15.08
CA PHE A 135 14.96 1.51 -15.02
C PHE A 135 15.36 2.37 -13.80
N SER A 136 14.75 3.54 -13.64
CA SER A 136 15.10 4.42 -12.53
C SER A 136 14.36 4.04 -11.24
N VAL A 137 15.11 3.83 -10.15
CA VAL A 137 14.53 3.69 -8.81
C VAL A 137 14.61 5.04 -8.11
N LEU A 138 13.46 5.53 -7.60
CA LEU A 138 13.29 6.89 -7.15
C LEU A 138 12.96 6.97 -5.66
N SER A 139 13.63 7.88 -4.95
CA SER A 139 13.20 8.45 -3.67
C SER A 139 14.00 9.72 -3.39
N ALA A 140 13.34 10.85 -3.41
CA ALA A 140 13.98 12.15 -3.18
C ALA A 140 14.24 12.43 -1.70
N ASN A 141 13.54 11.74 -0.81
CA ASN A 141 13.55 12.02 0.63
C ASN A 141 14.23 10.94 1.48
N ILE A 142 14.84 9.91 0.89
CA ILE A 142 15.65 8.96 1.65
C ILE A 142 17.12 9.28 1.46
N TYR A 143 17.83 9.45 2.59
CA TYR A 143 19.26 9.72 2.62
C TYR A 143 20.01 8.64 3.40
N ASP A 144 21.12 8.16 2.85
CA ASP A 144 22.13 7.42 3.61
C ASP A 144 22.96 8.41 4.44
N THR A 145 23.04 8.15 5.73
CA THR A 145 23.79 8.98 6.69
C THR A 145 25.05 8.30 7.17
N THR A 146 25.49 7.22 6.51
CA THR A 146 26.70 6.49 6.85
C THR A 146 27.91 7.42 6.79
N GLY A 147 28.71 7.41 7.85
CA GLY A 147 29.88 8.28 7.96
C GLY A 147 29.57 9.75 8.24
N GLY A 148 28.33 10.11 8.57
CA GLY A 148 27.92 11.47 8.92
C GLY A 148 27.72 12.39 7.72
N VAL A 149 27.67 11.85 6.51
CA VAL A 149 27.40 12.58 5.27
C VAL A 149 26.04 12.14 4.74
N TYR A 150 25.20 13.12 4.37
CA TYR A 150 23.88 12.85 3.78
C TYR A 150 24.02 12.67 2.27
N THR A 151 23.82 11.46 1.78
CA THR A 151 23.78 11.14 0.35
C THR A 151 22.44 10.53 -0.01
N HIS A 152 21.93 10.79 -1.21
CA HIS A 152 20.68 10.15 -1.64
C HIS A 152 20.85 8.63 -1.67
N PHE A 153 19.87 7.92 -1.07
CA PHE A 153 19.81 6.47 -1.08
C PHE A 153 19.39 5.93 -2.45
N ALA A 154 18.46 6.62 -3.13
CA ALA A 154 18.02 6.35 -4.48
C ALA A 154 18.04 7.62 -5.33
N LYS A 155 17.78 7.54 -6.64
CA LYS A 155 17.67 8.74 -7.47
C LYS A 155 16.49 9.61 -7.01
N PRO A 156 16.64 10.94 -6.92
CA PRO A 156 15.53 11.79 -6.48
C PRO A 156 14.44 11.94 -7.54
N TYR A 157 14.78 11.88 -8.81
CA TYR A 157 13.85 12.11 -9.92
C TYR A 157 14.33 11.45 -11.23
N LEU A 158 13.38 11.36 -12.17
CA LEU A 158 13.59 11.01 -13.58
C LEU A 158 13.17 12.20 -14.45
N ILE A 159 13.89 12.47 -15.54
CA ILE A 159 13.46 13.39 -16.60
C ILE A 159 13.33 12.61 -17.91
N LYS A 160 12.15 12.72 -18.55
CA LYS A 160 11.90 12.19 -19.90
C LYS A 160 11.62 13.34 -20.84
N ASP A 161 12.42 13.43 -21.90
CA ASP A 161 12.25 14.40 -22.97
C ASP A 161 11.59 13.69 -24.16
N TYR A 162 10.34 14.07 -24.46
CA TYR A 162 9.57 13.53 -25.58
C TYR A 162 9.73 14.39 -26.85
N GLY A 163 10.64 15.38 -26.84
CA GLY A 163 10.85 16.32 -27.94
C GLY A 163 9.78 17.42 -28.03
N LYS A 164 8.54 17.09 -27.66
CA LYS A 164 7.43 18.06 -27.57
C LYS A 164 7.34 18.69 -26.18
N LEU A 165 7.40 17.88 -25.14
CA LEU A 165 7.41 18.30 -23.74
C LEU A 165 8.48 17.54 -22.96
N LYS A 166 9.07 18.21 -21.98
CA LYS A 166 9.96 17.62 -21.00
C LYS A 166 9.21 17.38 -19.71
N ILE A 167 9.16 16.13 -19.27
CA ILE A 167 8.43 15.67 -18.09
C ILE A 167 9.40 15.27 -17.00
N GLY A 168 9.25 15.87 -15.83
CA GLY A 168 9.98 15.48 -14.61
C GLY A 168 9.10 14.63 -13.73
N VAL A 169 9.62 13.50 -13.24
CA VAL A 169 8.97 12.63 -12.25
C VAL A 169 9.80 12.64 -10.99
N VAL A 170 9.24 13.07 -9.87
CA VAL A 170 9.90 13.03 -8.56
C VAL A 170 9.31 11.91 -7.72
N GLY A 171 10.19 11.08 -7.11
CA GLY A 171 9.79 9.99 -6.21
C GLY A 171 9.75 10.46 -4.75
N ILE A 172 8.70 10.13 -4.01
CA ILE A 172 8.57 10.41 -2.57
C ILE A 172 8.14 9.14 -1.84
N THR A 173 8.91 8.71 -0.87
CA THR A 173 8.58 7.61 0.04
C THR A 173 7.96 8.16 1.31
N THR A 174 6.97 7.46 1.89
CA THR A 174 6.39 7.86 3.18
C THR A 174 7.45 7.87 4.28
N ALA A 175 7.56 8.97 5.01
CA ALA A 175 8.39 9.03 6.21
C ALA A 175 7.80 8.21 7.38
N GLY A 176 6.57 7.72 7.22
CA GLY A 176 5.94 6.73 8.09
C GLY A 176 6.75 5.44 8.22
N THR A 177 7.54 5.10 7.21
CA THR A 177 8.49 3.95 7.20
C THR A 177 9.31 3.84 8.50
N VAL A 178 9.70 4.95 9.11
CA VAL A 178 10.45 4.97 10.39
C VAL A 178 9.68 4.32 11.54
N ARG A 179 8.33 4.27 11.46
CA ARG A 179 7.44 3.67 12.48
C ARG A 179 6.94 2.28 12.10
N GLU A 180 7.16 1.88 10.85
CA GLU A 180 6.61 0.66 10.25
C GLU A 180 7.68 -0.40 9.98
N ALA A 181 8.92 0.02 9.71
CA ALA A 181 10.04 -0.89 9.52
C ALA A 181 10.80 -1.16 10.84
N PHE A 182 11.45 -2.32 10.92
CA PHE A 182 12.38 -2.61 11.99
C PHE A 182 13.55 -1.61 11.97
N LYS A 183 13.92 -1.07 13.12
CA LYS A 183 14.96 -0.02 13.24
C LYS A 183 16.32 -0.44 12.67
N GLU A 184 16.69 -1.70 12.85
CA GLU A 184 17.94 -2.23 12.30
C GLU A 184 17.91 -2.30 10.76
N ASN A 185 16.74 -2.53 10.16
CA ASN A 185 16.57 -2.60 8.71
C ASN A 185 16.74 -1.24 8.01
N ILE A 186 16.45 -0.15 8.72
CA ILE A 186 16.60 1.23 8.23
C ILE A 186 17.73 2.00 8.91
N LYS A 187 18.65 1.30 9.56
CA LYS A 187 19.79 1.89 10.23
C LYS A 187 20.64 2.74 9.27
N ASN A 188 21.02 3.92 9.72
CA ASN A 188 21.72 4.93 8.93
C ASN A 188 20.91 5.45 7.73
N LEU A 189 19.59 5.28 7.70
CA LEU A 189 18.71 5.95 6.77
C LEU A 189 17.98 7.10 7.47
N TYR A 190 17.86 8.21 6.77
CA TYR A 190 17.07 9.37 7.19
C TYR A 190 15.98 9.62 6.17
N PHE A 191 14.75 9.65 6.62
CA PHE A 191 13.55 9.95 5.84
C PHE A 191 13.18 11.42 6.08
N ALA A 192 13.50 12.27 5.11
CA ALA A 192 13.20 13.69 5.19
C ALA A 192 11.70 13.96 4.98
N PRO A 193 11.20 15.11 5.48
CA PRO A 193 9.81 15.49 5.32
C PRO A 193 9.37 15.58 3.85
N GLU A 194 8.21 15.04 3.53
CA GLU A 194 7.69 14.93 2.18
C GLU A 194 7.42 16.30 1.55
N VAL A 195 6.86 17.25 2.33
CA VAL A 195 6.42 18.56 1.84
C VAL A 195 7.60 19.41 1.38
N THR A 196 8.59 19.58 2.23
CA THR A 196 9.78 20.40 1.90
C THR A 196 10.61 19.76 0.80
N THR A 197 10.70 18.42 0.79
CA THR A 197 11.43 17.68 -0.25
C THR A 197 10.73 17.81 -1.60
N LEU A 198 9.42 17.55 -1.67
CA LEU A 198 8.67 17.65 -2.92
C LEU A 198 8.72 19.08 -3.48
N ALA A 199 8.57 20.11 -2.63
CA ALA A 199 8.67 21.51 -3.05
C ALA A 199 10.05 21.83 -3.66
N ALA A 200 11.14 21.38 -3.02
CA ALA A 200 12.50 21.61 -3.52
C ALA A 200 12.76 20.93 -4.87
N TYR A 201 12.27 19.68 -5.05
CA TYR A 201 12.46 18.97 -6.31
C TYR A 201 11.51 19.41 -7.41
N ARG A 202 10.31 19.89 -7.11
CA ARG A 202 9.47 20.62 -8.07
C ARG A 202 10.25 21.81 -8.63
N ASP A 203 10.82 22.64 -7.77
CA ASP A 203 11.58 23.83 -8.21
C ASP A 203 12.83 23.44 -9.01
N THR A 204 13.54 22.40 -8.58
CA THR A 204 14.68 21.84 -9.31
C THR A 204 14.27 21.38 -10.72
N LEU A 205 13.19 20.61 -10.86
CA LEU A 205 12.71 20.14 -12.17
C LEU A 205 12.28 21.28 -13.06
N ARG A 206 11.59 22.29 -12.53
CA ARG A 206 11.23 23.51 -13.27
C ARG A 206 12.48 24.27 -13.73
N ALA A 207 13.49 24.40 -12.87
CA ALA A 207 14.77 25.04 -13.23
C ALA A 207 15.55 24.25 -14.31
N LEU A 208 15.39 22.90 -14.35
CA LEU A 208 15.95 22.03 -15.39
C LEU A 208 15.11 22.06 -16.70
N GLY A 209 14.08 22.89 -16.76
CA GLY A 209 13.26 23.11 -17.94
C GLY A 209 12.18 22.03 -18.14
N CYS A 210 11.76 21.33 -17.08
CA CYS A 210 10.61 20.45 -17.17
C CYS A 210 9.32 21.27 -17.28
N ASP A 211 8.53 20.98 -18.32
CA ASP A 211 7.24 21.61 -18.58
C ASP A 211 6.17 21.09 -17.63
N ILE A 212 6.24 19.80 -17.34
CA ILE A 212 5.31 19.06 -16.48
C ILE A 212 6.09 18.41 -15.35
N VAL A 213 5.55 18.49 -14.13
CA VAL A 213 6.09 17.83 -12.94
C VAL A 213 5.06 16.84 -12.40
N ILE A 214 5.41 15.58 -12.44
CA ILE A 214 4.64 14.47 -11.87
C ILE A 214 5.26 14.12 -10.51
N ALA A 215 4.44 14.05 -9.46
CA ALA A 215 4.82 13.43 -8.20
C ALA A 215 4.38 11.96 -8.21
N ALA A 216 5.32 11.06 -8.06
CA ALA A 216 5.07 9.64 -7.82
C ALA A 216 5.37 9.35 -6.35
N THR A 217 4.37 8.95 -5.57
CA THR A 217 4.50 8.94 -4.12
C THR A 217 4.04 7.63 -3.52
N HIS A 218 4.84 7.08 -2.61
CA HIS A 218 4.36 6.04 -1.71
C HIS A 218 3.82 6.70 -0.45
N LEU A 219 2.65 7.33 -0.59
CA LEU A 219 1.89 8.01 0.45
C LEU A 219 0.41 8.00 0.02
N GLY A 220 -0.48 7.46 0.84
CA GLY A 220 -1.84 7.10 0.46
C GLY A 220 -2.78 8.26 0.19
N LEU A 221 -3.71 8.03 -0.75
CA LEU A 221 -4.90 8.83 -0.95
C LEU A 221 -6.01 8.25 -0.04
N PRO A 222 -6.48 8.95 1.02
CA PRO A 222 -7.29 8.38 2.09
C PRO A 222 -8.57 7.68 1.65
N PHE A 223 -8.95 6.63 2.38
CA PHE A 223 -10.19 5.87 2.13
C PHE A 223 -11.43 6.77 2.22
N ASP A 224 -11.60 7.50 3.32
CA ASP A 224 -12.61 8.56 3.44
C ASP A 224 -12.01 9.90 3.02
N ARG A 225 -12.20 10.23 1.73
CA ARG A 225 -11.64 11.45 1.14
C ARG A 225 -12.30 12.72 1.68
N TRP A 226 -13.56 12.64 2.11
CA TRP A 226 -14.28 13.80 2.65
C TRP A 226 -13.82 14.13 4.07
N GLU A 227 -13.76 13.13 4.96
CA GLU A 227 -13.24 13.32 6.31
C GLU A 227 -11.78 13.80 6.30
N ALA A 228 -10.96 13.19 5.43
CA ALA A 228 -9.57 13.58 5.28
C ALA A 228 -9.41 15.00 4.73
N TYR A 229 -10.28 15.42 3.83
CA TYR A 229 -10.27 16.80 3.32
C TYR A 229 -10.65 17.81 4.40
N ASP A 230 -11.65 17.53 5.20
CA ASP A 230 -12.04 18.37 6.36
C ASP A 230 -10.88 18.52 7.36
N ASP A 231 -10.11 17.44 7.62
CA ASP A 231 -8.89 17.50 8.46
C ASP A 231 -7.80 18.38 7.83
N VAL A 232 -7.59 18.27 6.50
CA VAL A 232 -6.64 19.12 5.75
C VAL A 232 -7.02 20.58 5.88
N GLU A 233 -8.28 20.96 5.63
CA GLU A 233 -8.76 22.34 5.77
C GLU A 233 -8.65 22.88 7.21
N LYS A 234 -8.97 22.03 8.18
CA LYS A 234 -8.84 22.39 9.61
C LYS A 234 -7.38 22.67 9.96
N ARG A 235 -6.46 21.80 9.56
CA ARG A 235 -5.03 21.96 9.85
C ARG A 235 -4.42 23.15 9.11
N GLU A 236 -4.88 23.43 7.89
CA GLU A 236 -4.49 24.64 7.15
C GLU A 236 -4.91 25.91 7.91
N LYS A 237 -6.15 25.98 8.43
CA LYS A 237 -6.66 27.11 9.23
C LYS A 237 -5.92 27.27 10.56
N GLU A 238 -5.51 26.17 11.19
CA GLU A 238 -4.75 26.16 12.45
C GLU A 238 -3.25 26.46 12.25
N GLY A 239 -2.76 26.44 11.01
CA GLY A 239 -1.34 26.51 10.64
C GLY A 239 -0.66 25.14 10.74
N TRP A 240 0.13 24.82 9.72
CA TRP A 240 0.87 23.56 9.63
C TRP A 240 1.94 23.45 10.73
N LYS A 241 1.89 22.38 11.52
CA LYS A 241 2.79 22.17 12.68
C LYS A 241 4.00 21.30 12.38
N SER A 242 4.04 20.69 11.19
CA SER A 242 5.09 19.76 10.76
C SER A 242 5.22 19.79 9.25
N ASP A 243 6.41 19.51 8.72
CA ASP A 243 6.65 19.35 7.27
C ASP A 243 6.44 17.91 6.79
N TYR A 244 6.07 17.00 7.68
CA TYR A 244 5.60 15.66 7.33
C TYR A 244 4.13 15.71 6.95
N ALA A 245 3.79 15.19 5.77
CA ALA A 245 2.41 15.10 5.32
C ALA A 245 1.75 13.84 5.90
N LYS A 246 0.47 13.92 6.27
CA LYS A 246 -0.28 12.74 6.72
C LYS A 246 -0.71 11.84 5.57
N ASN A 247 -0.97 12.44 4.42
CA ASN A 247 -1.50 11.77 3.24
C ASN A 247 -1.28 12.64 1.98
N THR A 248 -1.58 12.06 0.84
CA THR A 248 -1.45 12.70 -0.47
C THR A 248 -2.25 14.01 -0.60
N MET A 249 -3.45 14.09 0.00
CA MET A 249 -4.30 15.30 -0.09
C MET A 249 -3.64 16.49 0.59
N GLU A 250 -3.05 16.28 1.78
CA GLU A 250 -2.27 17.31 2.47
C GLU A 250 -1.03 17.69 1.65
N LEU A 251 -0.33 16.69 1.09
CA LEU A 251 0.90 16.92 0.34
C LEU A 251 0.66 17.86 -0.86
N VAL A 252 -0.34 17.59 -1.71
CA VAL A 252 -0.63 18.45 -2.87
C VAL A 252 -1.18 19.80 -2.48
N ARG A 253 -1.96 19.91 -1.39
CA ARG A 253 -2.45 21.18 -0.87
C ARG A 253 -1.28 22.10 -0.48
N ARG A 254 -0.22 21.54 0.10
CA ARG A 254 0.94 22.28 0.62
C ARG A 254 2.01 22.55 -0.45
N VAL A 255 1.99 21.81 -1.56
CA VAL A 255 3.01 21.94 -2.62
C VAL A 255 2.35 22.29 -3.95
N PRO A 256 1.98 23.58 -4.16
CA PRO A 256 1.42 24.02 -5.44
C PRO A 256 2.43 23.87 -6.59
N GLY A 257 1.92 23.68 -7.80
CA GLY A 257 2.76 23.55 -9.01
C GLY A 257 3.22 22.13 -9.33
N ILE A 258 2.67 21.12 -8.66
CA ILE A 258 2.66 19.74 -9.12
C ILE A 258 1.48 19.59 -10.07
N ASP A 259 1.74 19.09 -11.29
CA ASP A 259 0.71 18.99 -12.34
C ASP A 259 -0.14 17.73 -12.19
N ILE A 260 0.48 16.59 -11.77
CA ILE A 260 -0.17 15.29 -11.65
C ILE A 260 0.47 14.56 -10.46
N LEU A 261 -0.31 13.78 -9.70
CA LEU A 261 0.21 12.91 -8.64
C LEU A 261 -0.32 11.47 -8.77
N PHE A 262 0.59 10.50 -8.63
CA PHE A 262 0.30 9.08 -8.45
C PHE A 262 0.69 8.64 -7.05
N ALA A 263 -0.21 7.90 -6.39
CA ALA A 263 -0.12 7.50 -4.99
C ALA A 263 -0.12 5.97 -4.81
N GLY A 264 0.32 5.48 -3.64
CA GLY A 264 0.28 4.08 -3.22
C GLY A 264 0.01 3.94 -1.72
N ASP A 265 0.56 2.93 -1.05
CA ASP A 265 0.62 2.70 0.41
C ASP A 265 -0.65 2.07 1.04
N ILE A 266 -1.84 2.53 0.72
CA ILE A 266 -3.06 2.10 1.43
C ILE A 266 -3.94 1.08 0.70
N HIS A 267 -3.52 0.60 -0.45
CA HIS A 267 -4.19 -0.45 -1.26
C HIS A 267 -5.66 -0.15 -1.61
N VAL A 268 -6.04 1.09 -1.76
CA VAL A 268 -7.39 1.51 -2.15
C VAL A 268 -7.35 2.16 -3.52
N GLY A 269 -8.05 1.57 -4.49
CA GLY A 269 -8.11 2.10 -5.84
C GLY A 269 -9.34 2.98 -6.07
N TYR A 270 -9.20 3.97 -6.91
CA TYR A 270 -10.26 4.91 -7.27
C TYR A 270 -10.44 4.97 -8.79
N GLN A 271 -11.69 4.75 -9.24
CA GLN A 271 -12.05 4.88 -10.66
C GLN A 271 -11.96 6.32 -11.17
N GLU A 272 -12.12 7.29 -10.26
CA GLU A 272 -11.99 8.71 -10.54
C GLU A 272 -10.93 9.34 -9.63
N PRO A 273 -10.06 10.22 -10.15
CA PRO A 273 -9.07 10.88 -9.32
C PRO A 273 -9.73 11.80 -8.29
N TRP A 274 -9.01 12.03 -7.20
CA TRP A 274 -9.29 13.19 -6.36
C TRP A 274 -8.53 14.40 -6.91
N VAL A 275 -9.20 15.52 -7.08
CA VAL A 275 -8.59 16.76 -7.58
C VAL A 275 -8.54 17.77 -6.45
N ASP A 276 -7.35 18.27 -6.10
CA ASP A 276 -7.25 19.32 -5.08
C ASP A 276 -8.00 20.56 -5.52
N PRO A 277 -9.01 21.03 -4.74
CA PRO A 277 -9.86 22.16 -5.16
C PRO A 277 -9.13 23.51 -5.18
N VAL A 278 -7.93 23.60 -4.61
CA VAL A 278 -7.13 24.84 -4.60
C VAL A 278 -6.02 24.84 -5.64
N ASN A 279 -5.24 23.77 -5.70
CA ASN A 279 -4.09 23.67 -6.62
C ASN A 279 -4.45 22.96 -7.94
N HIS A 280 -5.65 22.37 -8.03
CA HIS A 280 -6.17 21.65 -9.19
C HIS A 280 -5.31 20.46 -9.63
N THR A 281 -4.51 19.91 -8.72
CA THR A 281 -3.67 18.73 -8.98
C THR A 281 -4.54 17.47 -8.91
N PRO A 282 -4.67 16.69 -10.00
CA PRO A 282 -5.33 15.39 -9.98
C PRO A 282 -4.42 14.34 -9.33
N CYS A 283 -4.99 13.56 -8.42
CA CYS A 283 -4.34 12.51 -7.66
C CYS A 283 -4.97 11.16 -7.96
N PHE A 284 -4.17 10.21 -8.38
CA PHE A 284 -4.58 8.88 -8.81
C PHE A 284 -3.99 7.81 -7.89
N GLN A 285 -4.74 6.72 -7.65
CA GLN A 285 -4.26 5.55 -6.89
C GLN A 285 -4.97 4.29 -7.35
N GLY A 286 -4.19 3.22 -7.55
CA GLY A 286 -4.67 1.89 -7.90
C GLY A 286 -4.90 1.00 -6.66
N TYR A 287 -5.52 -0.17 -6.89
CA TYR A 287 -5.50 -1.25 -5.91
C TYR A 287 -4.13 -1.93 -5.89
N GLY A 288 -3.86 -2.67 -4.84
CA GLY A 288 -2.64 -3.46 -4.71
C GLY A 288 -2.70 -4.86 -5.34
N ARG A 289 -1.64 -5.64 -5.09
CA ARG A 289 -1.50 -7.08 -5.41
C ARG A 289 -1.54 -7.43 -6.89
N GLY A 290 -1.16 -6.50 -7.77
CA GLY A 290 -1.11 -6.76 -9.20
C GLY A 290 -2.47 -7.12 -9.83
N THR A 291 -3.60 -6.78 -9.19
CA THR A 291 -4.94 -7.11 -9.67
C THR A 291 -5.42 -6.20 -10.80
N ASN A 292 -4.84 -5.02 -10.90
CA ASN A 292 -5.18 -4.01 -11.90
C ASN A 292 -3.96 -3.14 -12.26
N LEU A 293 -4.09 -2.44 -13.39
CA LEU A 293 -3.27 -1.28 -13.74
C LEU A 293 -4.17 -0.04 -13.79
N LEU A 294 -3.63 1.09 -13.42
CA LEU A 294 -4.24 2.38 -13.65
C LEU A 294 -3.70 2.94 -14.98
N ALA A 295 -4.58 3.45 -15.85
CA ALA A 295 -4.18 4.02 -17.13
C ALA A 295 -4.99 5.28 -17.46
N VAL A 296 -4.27 6.37 -17.71
CA VAL A 296 -4.84 7.70 -17.95
C VAL A 296 -4.12 8.33 -19.13
N GLU A 297 -4.88 8.90 -20.08
CA GLU A 297 -4.36 9.72 -21.18
C GLU A 297 -4.50 11.20 -20.80
N PHE A 298 -3.38 11.87 -20.57
CA PHE A 298 -3.29 13.30 -20.26
C PHE A 298 -3.11 14.09 -21.55
N GLU A 299 -3.84 15.18 -21.69
CA GLU A 299 -3.77 16.08 -22.85
C GLU A 299 -3.10 17.40 -22.47
N PHE A 300 -2.14 17.83 -23.27
CA PHE A 300 -1.36 19.05 -23.05
C PHE A 300 -1.47 19.99 -24.24
N ASP A 301 -1.61 21.28 -23.95
CA ASP A 301 -1.48 22.34 -24.92
C ASP A 301 0.00 22.67 -25.16
N LEU A 302 0.50 22.50 -26.39
CA LEU A 302 1.91 22.68 -26.71
C LEU A 302 2.32 24.16 -26.78
N THR A 303 1.38 25.08 -26.87
CA THR A 303 1.64 26.53 -26.88
C THR A 303 1.89 27.02 -25.44
N THR A 304 1.01 26.65 -24.53
CA THR A 304 1.12 27.02 -23.10
C THR A 304 1.99 26.06 -22.30
N ARG A 305 2.28 24.86 -22.85
CA ARG A 305 3.02 23.76 -22.24
C ARG A 305 2.40 23.32 -20.90
N LYS A 306 1.06 23.27 -20.85
CA LYS A 306 0.28 22.95 -19.64
C LYS A 306 -0.67 21.79 -19.87
N LEU A 307 -0.96 21.08 -18.78
CA LEU A 307 -2.05 20.12 -18.71
C LEU A 307 -3.37 20.85 -18.95
N ILE A 308 -4.18 20.37 -19.90
CA ILE A 308 -5.50 20.92 -20.22
C ILE A 308 -6.64 19.96 -19.91
N GLY A 309 -6.34 18.68 -19.72
CA GLY A 309 -7.32 17.68 -19.35
C GLY A 309 -6.74 16.28 -19.28
N TRP A 310 -7.58 15.35 -18.90
CA TRP A 310 -7.29 13.93 -18.93
C TRP A 310 -8.56 13.13 -19.22
N LYS A 311 -8.38 11.93 -19.70
CA LYS A 311 -9.46 10.95 -19.88
C LYS A 311 -8.98 9.57 -19.48
N ASN A 312 -9.91 8.72 -19.10
CA ASN A 312 -9.63 7.33 -18.85
C ASN A 312 -9.15 6.66 -20.14
N PHE A 313 -8.14 5.79 -20.05
CA PHE A 313 -7.70 5.04 -21.23
C PHE A 313 -8.77 4.06 -21.73
N GLN A 314 -9.65 3.64 -20.83
CA GLN A 314 -10.86 2.84 -21.12
C GLN A 314 -12.10 3.54 -20.56
N ASP A 315 -13.27 3.27 -21.15
CA ASP A 315 -14.53 3.94 -20.79
C ASP A 315 -15.01 3.64 -19.35
N GLU A 316 -14.53 2.55 -18.74
CA GLU A 316 -15.01 2.05 -17.44
C GLU A 316 -14.36 2.75 -16.23
N GLY A 317 -13.39 3.63 -16.43
CA GLY A 317 -12.65 4.35 -15.38
C GLY A 317 -11.15 4.24 -15.55
N THR A 318 -10.41 4.74 -14.54
CA THR A 318 -8.93 4.74 -14.58
C THR A 318 -8.34 3.35 -14.31
N LEU A 319 -9.06 2.48 -13.59
CA LEU A 319 -8.58 1.16 -13.14
C LEU A 319 -8.98 0.06 -14.11
N ILE A 320 -8.01 -0.69 -14.59
CA ILE A 320 -8.18 -1.78 -15.55
C ILE A 320 -7.85 -3.09 -14.84
N THR A 321 -8.87 -3.90 -14.55
CA THR A 321 -8.67 -5.22 -13.94
C THR A 321 -8.05 -6.19 -14.94
N LEU A 322 -7.00 -6.89 -14.52
CA LEU A 322 -6.16 -7.76 -15.36
C LEU A 322 -6.78 -9.15 -15.58
N MET A 323 -8.02 -9.19 -16.08
CA MET A 323 -8.73 -10.42 -16.40
C MET A 323 -8.03 -11.17 -17.54
N SER A 324 -7.72 -12.45 -17.36
CA SER A 324 -6.97 -13.25 -18.34
C SER A 324 -7.74 -13.54 -19.64
N ASP A 325 -9.07 -13.51 -19.61
CA ASP A 325 -9.94 -13.63 -20.77
C ASP A 325 -9.99 -12.35 -21.60
N ARG A 326 -9.85 -11.18 -20.96
CA ARG A 326 -9.79 -9.87 -21.62
C ARG A 326 -8.37 -9.52 -22.10
N PHE A 327 -7.39 -9.83 -21.27
CA PHE A 327 -5.97 -9.59 -21.53
C PHE A 327 -5.22 -10.94 -21.47
N PRO A 328 -5.13 -11.68 -22.59
CA PRO A 328 -4.42 -12.95 -22.62
C PRO A 328 -3.00 -12.79 -22.09
N ARG A 329 -2.52 -13.77 -21.33
CA ARG A 329 -1.18 -13.75 -20.74
C ARG A 329 -0.12 -13.74 -21.85
N ASP A 330 0.79 -12.77 -21.83
CA ASP A 330 1.97 -12.76 -22.70
C ASP A 330 2.80 -14.02 -22.45
N ARG A 331 3.21 -14.71 -23.51
CA ARG A 331 3.85 -16.02 -23.40
C ARG A 331 5.24 -15.97 -22.79
N SER A 332 6.03 -14.94 -23.14
CA SER A 332 7.40 -14.79 -22.62
C SER A 332 7.38 -14.48 -21.14
N VAL A 333 6.60 -13.46 -20.75
CA VAL A 333 6.46 -13.03 -19.38
C VAL A 333 5.83 -14.14 -18.52
N ALA A 334 4.80 -14.83 -19.03
CA ALA A 334 4.20 -15.97 -18.34
C ALA A 334 5.24 -17.07 -18.06
N GLN A 335 6.05 -17.44 -19.05
CA GLN A 335 7.09 -18.46 -18.88
C GLN A 335 8.12 -18.06 -17.82
N SER A 336 8.53 -16.78 -17.79
CA SER A 336 9.47 -16.25 -16.81
C SER A 336 8.89 -16.35 -15.38
N ILE A 337 7.65 -15.87 -15.19
CA ILE A 337 6.96 -15.87 -13.89
C ILE A 337 6.66 -17.29 -13.43
N ASP A 338 6.00 -18.12 -14.26
CA ASP A 338 5.58 -19.48 -13.92
C ASP A 338 6.78 -20.39 -13.59
N THR A 339 7.95 -20.16 -14.20
CA THR A 339 9.18 -20.87 -13.87
C THR A 339 9.65 -20.56 -12.44
N VAL A 340 9.52 -19.33 -12.00
CA VAL A 340 9.89 -18.92 -10.63
C VAL A 340 8.84 -19.39 -9.65
N ALA A 341 7.55 -19.15 -9.92
CA ALA A 341 6.42 -19.58 -9.10
C ALA A 341 6.49 -21.09 -8.81
N GLY A 342 6.60 -21.93 -9.83
CA GLY A 342 6.70 -23.39 -9.65
C GLY A 342 7.90 -23.89 -8.84
N ARG A 343 8.96 -23.07 -8.70
CA ARG A 343 10.08 -23.38 -7.80
C ARG A 343 9.80 -23.03 -6.37
N VAL A 344 9.21 -21.86 -6.11
CA VAL A 344 8.96 -21.37 -4.74
C VAL A 344 7.72 -22.00 -4.13
N GLU A 345 6.74 -22.39 -4.93
CA GLU A 345 5.48 -23.01 -4.49
C GLU A 345 5.60 -24.51 -4.16
N LYS A 346 6.73 -25.10 -4.43
CA LYS A 346 6.91 -26.54 -4.18
C LYS A 346 6.68 -26.86 -2.68
N GLY A 347 5.64 -27.66 -2.40
CA GLY A 347 5.21 -28.04 -1.06
C GLY A 347 4.29 -27.03 -0.38
N PHE A 348 4.02 -25.88 -0.99
CA PHE A 348 3.09 -24.89 -0.46
C PHE A 348 1.62 -25.14 -0.85
N ASN A 349 1.39 -25.99 -1.86
CA ASN A 349 0.04 -26.35 -2.32
C ASN A 349 -0.49 -27.66 -1.71
N ASP A 350 0.25 -28.27 -0.77
CA ASP A 350 -0.18 -29.48 -0.08
C ASP A 350 -1.28 -29.13 0.94
N LYS A 351 -2.35 -29.95 0.98
CA LYS A 351 -3.42 -29.76 1.96
C LYS A 351 -2.90 -29.91 3.39
N ILE A 352 -3.15 -28.89 4.22
CA ILE A 352 -2.85 -28.91 5.67
C ILE A 352 -4.08 -29.01 6.55
N GLY A 353 -5.25 -28.66 6.02
CA GLY A 353 -6.51 -28.68 6.74
C GLY A 353 -7.68 -28.28 5.86
N GLU A 354 -8.84 -28.06 6.51
CA GLU A 354 -10.06 -27.59 5.89
C GLU A 354 -10.72 -26.51 6.75
N SER A 355 -11.37 -25.54 6.12
CA SER A 355 -12.30 -24.63 6.78
C SER A 355 -13.72 -24.89 6.33
N VAL A 356 -14.64 -24.97 7.30
CA VAL A 356 -16.09 -25.18 7.04
C VAL A 356 -16.72 -23.90 6.45
N ILE A 357 -16.18 -22.73 6.78
CA ILE A 357 -16.68 -21.41 6.38
C ILE A 357 -15.54 -20.54 5.86
N PRO A 358 -15.82 -19.48 5.07
CA PRO A 358 -14.82 -18.48 4.74
C PRO A 358 -14.31 -17.82 6.04
N ILE A 359 -12.99 -17.68 6.17
CA ILE A 359 -12.36 -17.03 7.31
C ILE A 359 -11.95 -15.62 6.90
N THR A 360 -12.76 -14.63 7.28
CA THR A 360 -12.58 -13.25 6.84
C THR A 360 -11.86 -12.40 7.88
N ARG A 361 -11.05 -11.46 7.41
CA ARG A 361 -10.36 -10.44 8.23
C ARG A 361 -11.22 -9.22 8.54
N THR A 362 -12.40 -9.09 7.89
CA THR A 362 -13.30 -7.95 8.08
C THR A 362 -14.03 -8.05 9.41
N GLY A 363 -14.18 -6.92 10.09
CA GLY A 363 -14.91 -6.78 11.35
C GLY A 363 -14.46 -5.59 12.17
N GLU A 364 -15.40 -4.98 12.89
CA GLU A 364 -15.11 -3.89 13.83
C GLU A 364 -14.49 -4.42 15.13
N GLY A 365 -13.17 -4.51 15.20
CA GLY A 365 -12.46 -4.98 16.41
C GLY A 365 -12.30 -6.49 16.49
N GLU A 366 -13.26 -7.29 16.05
CA GLU A 366 -13.22 -8.75 16.00
C GLU A 366 -13.44 -9.25 14.56
N SER A 367 -12.72 -10.30 14.15
CA SER A 367 -12.94 -10.99 12.88
C SER A 367 -12.60 -12.47 13.03
N LEU A 368 -13.16 -13.31 12.15
CA LEU A 368 -12.86 -14.75 12.14
C LEU A 368 -11.36 -15.02 11.99
N MET A 369 -10.71 -14.29 11.09
CA MET A 369 -9.27 -14.40 10.86
C MET A 369 -8.45 -13.95 12.07
N GLY A 370 -8.81 -12.82 12.66
CA GLY A 370 -8.14 -12.33 13.88
C GLY A 370 -8.27 -13.29 15.05
N ASN A 371 -9.45 -13.91 15.20
CA ASN A 371 -9.69 -14.92 16.22
C ASN A 371 -8.81 -16.16 16.00
N LEU A 372 -8.79 -16.69 14.75
CA LEU A 372 -7.96 -17.83 14.39
C LEU A 372 -6.48 -17.59 14.72
N ILE A 373 -5.94 -16.44 14.27
CA ILE A 373 -4.52 -16.12 14.45
C ILE A 373 -4.18 -15.98 15.93
N CYS A 374 -4.94 -15.17 16.68
CA CYS A 374 -4.63 -14.96 18.11
C CYS A 374 -4.86 -16.22 18.94
N ASP A 375 -5.83 -17.07 18.59
CA ASP A 375 -6.03 -18.37 19.25
C ASP A 375 -4.84 -19.32 18.98
N ALA A 376 -4.34 -19.34 17.73
CA ALA A 376 -3.14 -20.10 17.38
C ALA A 376 -1.89 -19.60 18.13
N MET A 377 -1.73 -18.28 18.27
CA MET A 377 -0.65 -17.68 19.06
C MET A 377 -0.71 -18.13 20.54
N LEU A 378 -1.88 -18.05 21.18
CA LEU A 378 -2.07 -18.51 22.55
C LEU A 378 -1.83 -20.01 22.70
N TRP A 379 -2.39 -20.80 21.78
CA TRP A 379 -2.20 -22.26 21.78
C TRP A 379 -0.72 -22.64 21.70
N LYS A 380 0.04 -21.98 20.82
CA LYS A 380 1.46 -22.26 20.61
C LYS A 380 2.32 -21.80 21.78
N MET A 381 2.11 -20.57 22.28
CA MET A 381 2.98 -19.91 23.24
C MET A 381 2.54 -20.10 24.70
N LYS A 382 1.35 -20.68 24.94
CA LYS A 382 0.80 -20.93 26.29
C LYS A 382 0.73 -19.64 27.13
N GLY A 383 0.29 -18.53 26.52
CA GLY A 383 0.08 -17.27 27.23
C GLY A 383 -1.33 -17.13 27.81
N ASP A 384 -1.58 -16.02 28.48
CA ASP A 384 -2.88 -15.67 29.06
C ASP A 384 -3.71 -14.84 28.08
N VAL A 385 -3.06 -13.92 27.37
CA VAL A 385 -3.65 -13.03 26.39
C VAL A 385 -2.75 -12.92 25.16
N ALA A 386 -3.34 -12.72 23.97
CA ALA A 386 -2.61 -12.46 22.75
C ALA A 386 -3.11 -11.20 22.06
N ILE A 387 -2.19 -10.46 21.42
CA ILE A 387 -2.49 -9.34 20.54
C ILE A 387 -1.62 -9.40 19.29
N THR A 388 -2.21 -9.02 18.14
CA THR A 388 -1.48 -8.73 16.92
C THR A 388 -2.13 -7.57 16.15
N ASN A 389 -1.36 -6.89 15.29
CA ASN A 389 -1.86 -5.76 14.49
C ASN A 389 -2.65 -6.25 13.27
N LYS A 390 -3.70 -5.53 12.91
CA LYS A 390 -4.54 -5.85 11.74
C LYS A 390 -3.78 -5.71 10.43
N GLY A 391 -2.87 -4.75 10.31
CA GLY A 391 -2.08 -4.52 9.09
C GLY A 391 -1.19 -5.70 8.69
N GLY A 392 -0.77 -6.53 9.66
CA GLY A 392 -0.02 -7.75 9.40
C GLY A 392 -0.82 -8.89 8.76
N VAL A 393 -2.16 -8.76 8.67
CA VAL A 393 -3.09 -9.77 8.14
C VAL A 393 -3.60 -9.32 6.78
N ARG A 394 -3.14 -9.95 5.70
CA ARG A 394 -3.19 -9.37 4.34
C ARG A 394 -4.35 -9.85 3.47
N THR A 395 -4.92 -11.04 3.71
CA THR A 395 -6.03 -11.59 2.92
C THR A 395 -6.93 -12.47 3.75
N ASP A 396 -7.97 -13.04 3.13
CA ASP A 396 -8.93 -13.98 3.71
C ASP A 396 -8.59 -15.41 3.30
N ILE A 397 -9.14 -16.44 3.98
CA ILE A 397 -9.08 -17.84 3.58
C ILE A 397 -10.49 -18.27 3.16
N HIS A 398 -10.60 -18.94 2.02
CA HIS A 398 -11.87 -19.48 1.52
C HIS A 398 -12.30 -20.73 2.29
N ALA A 399 -13.60 -21.04 2.24
CA ALA A 399 -14.08 -22.34 2.71
C ALA A 399 -13.52 -23.47 1.85
N GLY A 400 -13.25 -24.61 2.47
CA GLY A 400 -12.69 -25.79 1.80
C GLY A 400 -11.26 -26.09 2.22
N THR A 401 -10.46 -26.58 1.29
CA THR A 401 -9.06 -26.96 1.54
C THR A 401 -8.22 -25.75 1.90
N ILE A 402 -7.37 -25.91 2.92
CA ILE A 402 -6.36 -24.92 3.30
C ILE A 402 -4.98 -25.49 3.02
N THR A 403 -4.13 -24.68 2.42
CA THR A 403 -2.74 -24.98 2.09
C THR A 403 -1.77 -24.06 2.83
N PRO A 404 -0.46 -24.36 2.89
CA PRO A 404 0.55 -23.43 3.38
C PRO A 404 0.58 -22.11 2.59
N HIS A 405 0.22 -22.14 1.28
CA HIS A 405 0.13 -20.94 0.44
C HIS A 405 -0.94 -19.97 0.97
N ASP A 406 -2.15 -20.46 1.28
CA ASP A 406 -3.21 -19.62 1.84
C ASP A 406 -2.78 -18.93 3.14
N VAL A 407 -2.10 -19.67 4.03
CA VAL A 407 -1.62 -19.11 5.30
C VAL A 407 -0.47 -18.12 5.07
N PHE A 408 0.36 -18.36 4.06
CA PHE A 408 1.43 -17.44 3.68
C PHE A 408 0.86 -16.11 3.17
N ASP A 409 -0.15 -16.17 2.31
CA ASP A 409 -0.81 -14.97 1.78
C ASP A 409 -1.52 -14.14 2.86
N VAL A 410 -2.04 -14.82 3.89
CA VAL A 410 -2.60 -14.15 5.08
C VAL A 410 -1.50 -13.48 5.91
N LEU A 411 -0.36 -14.16 6.13
CA LEU A 411 0.73 -13.76 7.02
C LEU A 411 2.08 -13.80 6.29
N PRO A 412 2.32 -12.90 5.32
CA PRO A 412 3.53 -12.95 4.50
C PRO A 412 4.81 -12.49 5.22
N PHE A 413 4.66 -11.83 6.38
CA PHE A 413 5.79 -11.33 7.16
C PHE A 413 6.41 -12.43 8.01
N ASP A 414 7.73 -12.40 8.14
CA ASP A 414 8.47 -13.37 8.97
C ASP A 414 8.51 -12.93 10.46
N ASN A 415 7.38 -12.41 10.96
CA ASN A 415 7.27 -12.02 12.37
C ASN A 415 7.37 -13.21 13.30
N THR A 416 8.23 -13.10 14.31
CA THR A 416 8.37 -14.11 15.37
C THR A 416 7.47 -13.79 16.57
N LEU A 417 7.03 -14.83 17.26
CA LEU A 417 6.25 -14.70 18.50
C LEU A 417 7.15 -14.45 19.70
N GLY A 418 6.76 -13.51 20.53
CA GLY A 418 7.38 -13.25 21.82
C GLY A 418 6.36 -13.28 22.95
N THR A 419 6.85 -13.46 24.19
CA THR A 419 6.05 -13.37 25.41
C THR A 419 6.64 -12.36 26.37
N VAL A 420 5.78 -11.61 27.05
CA VAL A 420 6.17 -10.64 28.05
C VAL A 420 5.18 -10.62 29.21
N GLU A 421 5.69 -10.53 30.43
CA GLU A 421 4.84 -10.36 31.62
C GLU A 421 4.42 -8.90 31.73
N VAL A 422 3.10 -8.67 31.81
CA VAL A 422 2.50 -7.34 31.87
C VAL A 422 1.43 -7.26 32.95
N THR A 423 1.22 -6.09 33.53
CA THR A 423 0.12 -5.89 34.49
C THR A 423 -1.21 -5.72 33.75
N GLY A 424 -2.34 -5.98 34.45
CA GLY A 424 -3.66 -5.74 33.88
C GLY A 424 -3.90 -4.26 33.54
N ALA A 425 -3.33 -3.34 34.30
CA ALA A 425 -3.33 -1.92 34.00
C ALA A 425 -2.60 -1.64 32.67
N PHE A 426 -1.46 -2.27 32.43
CA PHE A 426 -0.71 -2.12 31.20
C PHE A 426 -1.48 -2.66 29.98
N VAL A 427 -2.12 -3.83 30.08
CA VAL A 427 -2.98 -4.37 29.01
C VAL A 427 -4.09 -3.38 28.67
N LYS A 428 -4.78 -2.83 29.67
CA LYS A 428 -5.82 -1.82 29.45
C LYS A 428 -5.27 -0.59 28.73
N ASP A 429 -4.11 -0.14 29.12
CA ASP A 429 -3.44 1.05 28.58
C ASP A 429 -3.02 0.86 27.10
N LEU A 430 -2.57 -0.36 26.73
CA LEU A 430 -2.30 -0.71 25.33
C LEU A 430 -3.57 -0.65 24.48
N LEU A 431 -4.67 -1.20 25.00
CA LEU A 431 -5.95 -1.20 24.31
C LEU A 431 -6.50 0.23 24.14
N GLU A 432 -6.43 1.05 25.18
CA GLU A 432 -6.83 2.48 25.12
C GLU A 432 -6.10 3.25 24.03
N ALA A 433 -4.78 3.03 23.88
CA ALA A 433 -3.98 3.67 22.85
C ALA A 433 -4.44 3.32 21.43
N LYS A 434 -5.13 2.17 21.26
CA LYS A 434 -5.55 1.63 19.97
C LYS A 434 -7.03 1.79 19.65
N VAL A 435 -7.86 2.22 20.59
CA VAL A 435 -9.27 2.53 20.34
C VAL A 435 -9.37 3.89 19.65
N ILE A 436 -9.24 3.86 18.33
CA ILE A 436 -9.35 5.02 17.44
C ILE A 436 -10.57 4.86 16.52
N TYR A 437 -10.91 5.91 15.78
CA TYR A 437 -11.94 5.83 14.74
C TYR A 437 -11.63 4.71 13.74
N GLY A 438 -12.61 3.85 13.47
CA GLY A 438 -12.50 2.77 12.48
C GLY A 438 -12.05 1.41 13.01
N GLY A 439 -11.85 1.24 14.32
CA GLY A 439 -11.52 -0.06 14.91
C GLY A 439 -10.35 -0.01 15.89
N SER A 440 -9.99 -1.16 16.46
CA SER A 440 -8.89 -1.26 17.44
C SER A 440 -7.50 -1.17 16.81
N GLY A 441 -7.37 -1.45 15.51
CA GLY A 441 -6.09 -1.72 14.86
C GLY A 441 -5.42 -3.02 15.34
N LEU A 442 -6.06 -3.76 16.25
CA LEU A 442 -5.59 -5.00 16.86
C LEU A 442 -6.60 -6.12 16.72
N TYR A 443 -6.09 -7.36 16.68
CA TYR A 443 -6.81 -8.58 17.01
C TYR A 443 -6.36 -9.06 18.39
N VAL A 444 -7.27 -9.71 19.11
CA VAL A 444 -7.04 -10.14 20.49
C VAL A 444 -7.53 -11.57 20.75
N SER A 445 -6.92 -12.26 21.72
CA SER A 445 -7.45 -13.50 22.30
C SER A 445 -7.10 -13.59 23.78
N GLY A 446 -7.82 -14.48 24.52
CA GLY A 446 -7.67 -14.64 25.97
C GLY A 446 -8.36 -13.53 26.79
N MET A 447 -9.01 -12.57 26.15
CA MET A 447 -9.67 -11.45 26.81
C MET A 447 -11.01 -11.09 26.16
N ARG A 448 -11.86 -10.36 26.89
CA ARG A 448 -13.07 -9.71 26.40
C ARG A 448 -13.00 -8.23 26.65
N VAL A 449 -13.18 -7.44 25.60
CA VAL A 449 -13.01 -5.98 25.62
C VAL A 449 -14.31 -5.32 25.18
N LYS A 450 -14.80 -4.33 25.97
CA LYS A 450 -15.89 -3.45 25.55
C LYS A 450 -15.36 -2.01 25.47
N VAL A 451 -15.61 -1.38 24.34
CA VAL A 451 -15.14 -0.03 24.06
C VAL A 451 -16.28 0.91 23.70
N ASP A 452 -16.11 2.18 24.04
CA ASP A 452 -17.00 3.30 23.65
C ASP A 452 -16.08 4.44 23.17
N ARG A 453 -16.03 4.63 21.86
CA ARG A 453 -15.16 5.62 21.20
C ARG A 453 -15.64 7.05 21.40
N SER A 454 -16.89 7.24 21.79
CA SER A 454 -17.45 8.57 22.12
C SER A 454 -16.84 9.18 23.38
N ARG A 455 -16.19 8.36 24.22
CA ARG A 455 -15.54 8.81 25.45
C ARG A 455 -14.17 9.45 25.19
N PRO A 456 -13.71 10.30 26.12
CA PRO A 456 -12.36 10.85 26.07
C PRO A 456 -11.28 9.76 25.97
N ALA A 457 -10.17 10.07 25.30
CA ALA A 457 -9.01 9.19 25.27
C ALA A 457 -8.56 8.78 26.69
N GLY A 458 -8.22 7.52 26.91
CA GLY A 458 -7.91 6.95 28.22
C GLY A 458 -9.12 6.46 29.03
N GLN A 459 -10.36 6.65 28.51
CA GLN A 459 -11.61 6.19 29.14
C GLN A 459 -12.51 5.39 28.18
N ARG A 460 -11.97 5.00 27.04
CA ARG A 460 -12.72 4.31 25.96
C ARG A 460 -12.89 2.83 26.23
N VAL A 461 -11.95 2.17 26.91
CA VAL A 461 -12.09 0.79 27.35
C VAL A 461 -12.96 0.74 28.61
N ILE A 462 -14.24 0.39 28.42
CA ILE A 462 -15.26 0.38 29.49
C ILE A 462 -15.10 -0.84 30.37
N SER A 463 -14.87 -2.01 29.76
CA SER A 463 -14.59 -3.24 30.50
C SER A 463 -13.53 -4.06 29.81
N LEU A 464 -12.70 -4.69 30.62
CA LEU A 464 -11.71 -5.67 30.21
C LEU A 464 -11.81 -6.87 31.15
N GLU A 465 -12.01 -8.05 30.57
CA GLU A 465 -12.06 -9.32 31.28
C GLU A 465 -10.96 -10.24 30.75
N ILE A 466 -10.26 -10.92 31.66
CA ILE A 466 -9.28 -11.98 31.37
C ILE A 466 -9.70 -13.20 32.18
N PHE A 467 -9.68 -14.39 31.58
CA PHE A 467 -10.23 -15.62 32.18
C PHE A 467 -11.70 -15.51 32.62
N GLY A 468 -12.50 -14.70 31.90
CA GLY A 468 -13.91 -14.47 32.23
C GLY A 468 -14.15 -13.68 33.53
N LYS A 469 -13.13 -12.98 34.05
CA LYS A 469 -13.18 -12.14 35.24
C LYS A 469 -12.69 -10.74 34.91
N PRO A 470 -13.23 -9.70 35.57
CA PRO A 470 -12.69 -8.35 35.44
C PRO A 470 -11.17 -8.34 35.68
N VAL A 471 -10.46 -7.63 34.81
CA VAL A 471 -9.00 -7.50 34.94
C VAL A 471 -8.61 -6.88 36.27
N VAL A 472 -7.59 -7.42 36.91
CA VAL A 472 -7.01 -6.87 38.14
C VAL A 472 -5.79 -6.05 37.75
N ALA A 473 -5.79 -4.76 38.10
CA ALA A 473 -4.79 -3.79 37.65
C ALA A 473 -3.33 -4.23 37.92
N ASP A 474 -3.08 -4.72 39.11
CA ASP A 474 -1.72 -5.10 39.59
C ASP A 474 -1.37 -6.58 39.37
N SER A 475 -2.29 -7.39 38.84
CA SER A 475 -2.00 -8.82 38.55
C SER A 475 -1.16 -8.90 37.27
N SER A 476 -0.22 -9.87 37.29
CA SER A 476 0.61 -10.20 36.13
C SER A 476 -0.14 -11.13 35.18
N TYR A 477 0.00 -10.85 33.87
CA TYR A 477 -0.53 -11.67 32.79
C TYR A 477 0.56 -11.88 31.74
N ARG A 478 0.64 -13.09 31.20
CA ARG A 478 1.57 -13.42 30.13
C ARG A 478 0.98 -13.03 28.78
N LEU A 479 1.47 -11.93 28.23
CA LEU A 479 1.08 -11.42 26.90
C LEU A 479 1.89 -12.11 25.82
N VAL A 480 1.21 -12.66 24.82
CA VAL A 480 1.80 -13.15 23.57
C VAL A 480 1.61 -12.10 22.49
N THR A 481 2.68 -11.75 21.78
CA THR A 481 2.64 -10.79 20.69
C THR A 481 3.78 -11.03 19.69
N THR A 482 3.91 -10.20 18.67
CA THR A 482 4.98 -10.31 17.68
C THR A 482 6.20 -9.47 18.06
N ASP A 483 7.39 -9.85 17.59
CA ASP A 483 8.62 -9.06 17.65
C ASP A 483 8.40 -7.66 17.07
N TYR A 484 7.66 -7.54 15.96
CA TYR A 484 7.27 -6.28 15.34
C TYR A 484 6.57 -5.32 16.32
N LEU A 485 5.59 -5.79 17.09
CA LEU A 485 4.90 -4.98 18.09
C LEU A 485 5.77 -4.72 19.34
N LEU A 486 6.65 -5.67 19.69
CA LEU A 486 7.61 -5.51 20.79
C LEU A 486 8.68 -4.45 20.49
N GLU A 487 8.93 -4.11 19.24
CA GLU A 487 9.77 -2.96 18.85
C GLU A 487 9.06 -1.61 18.95
N GLY A 488 7.76 -1.62 19.23
CA GLY A 488 6.94 -0.42 19.36
C GLY A 488 6.28 0.02 18.05
N ASN A 489 6.38 -0.79 17.00
CA ASN A 489 5.75 -0.51 15.71
C ASN A 489 4.22 -0.51 15.82
N SER A 490 3.55 0.03 14.81
CA SER A 490 2.09 0.18 14.78
C SER A 490 1.52 0.93 15.99
N GLY A 491 2.25 1.90 16.56
CA GLY A 491 1.82 2.70 17.71
C GLY A 491 1.81 1.92 19.03
N MET A 492 2.71 0.94 19.16
CA MET A 492 2.91 0.13 20.37
C MET A 492 4.18 0.53 21.13
N GLU A 493 4.57 1.81 21.11
CA GLU A 493 5.80 2.33 21.73
C GLU A 493 5.95 1.91 23.21
N LYS A 494 4.82 1.72 23.92
CA LYS A 494 4.83 1.21 25.30
C LYS A 494 5.39 -0.20 25.42
N LEU A 495 5.17 -1.08 24.42
CA LEU A 495 5.76 -2.42 24.42
C LEU A 495 7.27 -2.39 24.22
N ALA A 496 7.79 -1.42 23.47
CA ALA A 496 9.24 -1.29 23.26
C ALA A 496 10.02 -1.13 24.58
N SER A 497 9.42 -0.50 25.60
CA SER A 497 10.04 -0.35 26.92
C SER A 497 10.20 -1.67 27.67
N LEU A 498 9.44 -2.69 27.29
CA LEU A 498 9.47 -4.02 27.92
C LEU A 498 10.36 -5.02 27.16
N ARG A 499 10.82 -4.69 25.95
CA ARG A 499 11.61 -5.60 25.11
C ARG A 499 12.87 -6.15 25.83
N SER A 500 13.57 -5.28 26.58
CA SER A 500 14.77 -5.66 27.32
C SER A 500 14.49 -6.44 28.60
N GLN A 501 13.24 -6.49 29.08
CA GLN A 501 12.93 -7.02 30.40
C GLN A 501 12.47 -8.47 30.40
N ALA A 502 11.92 -9.00 29.32
CA ALA A 502 11.40 -10.36 29.33
C ALA A 502 10.92 -10.90 27.98
N ALA A 503 11.01 -10.17 26.89
CA ALA A 503 10.56 -10.68 25.60
C ALA A 503 11.47 -11.85 25.20
N ILE A 504 10.98 -13.03 25.38
CA ILE A 504 11.67 -14.24 24.92
C ILE A 504 11.30 -14.38 23.45
N GLU A 505 12.24 -14.08 22.58
CA GLU A 505 12.15 -14.47 21.17
C GLU A 505 12.16 -15.99 21.13
N SER A 506 11.03 -16.57 20.81
CA SER A 506 10.88 -18.04 20.81
C SER A 506 11.53 -18.71 19.59
N GLY A 507 11.86 -17.91 18.56
CA GLY A 507 12.23 -18.41 17.23
C GLY A 507 11.04 -19.03 16.47
N VAL A 508 9.82 -18.93 17.01
CA VAL A 508 8.59 -19.44 16.38
C VAL A 508 7.98 -18.34 15.53
N TYR A 509 7.87 -18.55 14.24
CA TYR A 509 7.15 -17.63 13.36
C TYR A 509 5.64 -17.67 13.66
N MET A 510 4.99 -16.50 13.65
CA MET A 510 3.53 -16.40 13.82
C MET A 510 2.80 -17.25 12.77
N ARG A 511 3.26 -17.25 11.52
CA ARG A 511 2.74 -18.08 10.44
C ARG A 511 2.81 -19.57 10.77
N ASP A 512 3.94 -20.04 11.30
CA ASP A 512 4.12 -21.46 11.65
C ASP A 512 3.18 -21.89 12.77
N ALA A 513 2.93 -21.03 13.75
CA ALA A 513 1.95 -21.28 14.80
C ALA A 513 0.53 -21.50 14.21
N VAL A 514 0.15 -20.69 13.21
CA VAL A 514 -1.15 -20.82 12.52
C VAL A 514 -1.19 -22.10 11.67
N LEU A 515 -0.12 -22.42 10.94
CA LEU A 515 -0.01 -23.66 10.16
C LEU A 515 -0.18 -24.91 11.03
N GLU A 516 0.51 -24.96 12.17
CA GLU A 516 0.42 -26.06 13.12
C GLU A 516 -0.97 -26.15 13.76
N TYR A 517 -1.55 -25.00 14.14
CA TYR A 517 -2.89 -24.96 14.73
C TYR A 517 -3.95 -25.51 13.75
N ILE A 518 -3.90 -25.12 12.47
CA ILE A 518 -4.81 -25.62 11.43
C ILE A 518 -4.65 -27.14 11.27
N LYS A 519 -3.41 -27.66 11.22
CA LYS A 519 -3.16 -29.10 11.10
C LYS A 519 -3.73 -29.90 12.26
N GLU A 520 -3.65 -29.38 13.48
CA GLU A 520 -4.09 -30.08 14.69
C GLU A 520 -5.61 -30.00 14.89
N HIS A 521 -6.25 -28.88 14.48
CA HIS A 521 -7.65 -28.62 14.80
C HIS A 521 -8.61 -28.75 13.58
N SER A 522 -8.10 -29.19 12.44
CA SER A 522 -8.91 -29.34 11.22
C SER A 522 -10.01 -30.44 11.37
N PRO A 523 -11.21 -30.23 10.84
CA PRO A 523 -11.68 -29.03 10.17
C PRO A 523 -11.88 -27.86 11.13
N ILE A 524 -11.46 -26.64 10.70
CA ILE A 524 -11.59 -25.45 11.53
C ILE A 524 -12.88 -24.68 11.24
N GLU A 525 -13.46 -24.14 12.29
CA GLU A 525 -14.66 -23.29 12.22
C GLU A 525 -14.51 -22.16 13.25
N PRO A 526 -13.70 -21.13 12.97
CA PRO A 526 -13.56 -20.02 13.89
C PRO A 526 -14.88 -19.28 14.06
N LYS A 527 -15.14 -18.75 15.25
CA LYS A 527 -16.40 -18.10 15.61
C LYS A 527 -16.14 -16.70 16.14
N LEU A 528 -17.07 -15.79 15.87
CA LEU A 528 -17.15 -14.54 16.60
C LEU A 528 -17.78 -14.82 17.97
N ASP A 529 -17.01 -14.62 19.04
CA ASP A 529 -17.42 -14.93 20.41
C ASP A 529 -17.62 -13.69 21.30
N GLY A 530 -17.57 -12.51 20.68
CA GLY A 530 -17.77 -11.23 21.35
C GLY A 530 -16.55 -10.80 22.18
N ARG A 531 -15.36 -11.27 21.83
CA ARG A 531 -14.12 -10.86 22.50
C ARG A 531 -13.79 -9.39 22.32
N TRP A 532 -14.35 -8.74 21.31
CA TRP A 532 -14.29 -7.28 21.12
C TRP A 532 -15.67 -6.74 20.78
N GLN A 533 -16.18 -5.82 21.61
CA GLN A 533 -17.48 -5.18 21.40
C GLN A 533 -17.34 -3.67 21.40
N THR A 534 -17.80 -3.03 20.32
CA THR A 534 -17.89 -1.57 20.20
C THR A 534 -19.34 -1.16 20.54
N LEU A 535 -19.55 -0.31 21.54
CA LEU A 535 -20.86 0.09 22.04
C LEU A 535 -21.40 1.34 21.35
N ASP A 536 -20.53 2.21 20.86
CA ASP A 536 -20.88 3.35 20.03
C ASP A 536 -21.09 2.86 18.60
N ALA A 537 -22.31 2.40 18.26
CA ALA A 537 -22.66 2.14 16.88
C ALA A 537 -22.46 3.42 16.05
N LYS A 538 -21.76 3.34 14.89
CA LYS A 538 -21.82 4.44 13.92
C LYS A 538 -23.29 4.70 13.60
N PRO A 539 -23.76 5.97 13.59
CA PRO A 539 -25.08 6.28 13.07
C PRO A 539 -25.22 5.89 11.61
#